data_1220facf7ad2cfa311347776471eb7bf
#
_entry.id   1220facf7ad2cfa311347776471eb7bf
#
_cell.length_a   1.000
_cell.length_b   1.000
_cell.length_c   1.000
_cell.angle_alpha   90.00
_cell.angle_beta   90.00
_cell.angle_gamma   90.00
#
_symmetry.space_group_name_H-M   'P 1'
#
loop_
_entity.id
_entity.type
_entity.pdbx_description
1 polymer ?
#
loop_
_entity_poly.entity_id
_entity_poly.type
_entity_poly.pdbx_seq_one_letter_code
_entity_poly.pdbx_strand_id
1 'polypeptide(L)'
;SQASSQSQSANQNASQTPAAWPAGGLAFAQARGKMPLPVRGRIVSRYGSQRGGDARLKWDGLLVSASLGTQVHAIHGGRVVFADWLRGSGLLLILDHGNGYLSLYGHNQTLLREVGTWVQPGEAIATVGNSGGLPEPSLYFAIRHRGQALDPLAWCMLSG
;
A
#
# COMPACT_ATOMS: atom_id res chain seq x y z
N SER A 1 27.69 19.01 -18.81
CA SER A 1 27.46 18.62 -18.90
C SER A 1 26.91 18.19 -18.92
N GLN A 2 26.68 17.84 -18.59
CA GLN A 2 26.10 17.23 -18.64
C GLN A 2 25.48 16.68 -18.38
N ALA A 3 25.56 16.67 -18.16
CA ALA A 3 24.82 16.13 -17.98
C ALA A 3 24.24 15.90 -17.71
N SER A 4 24.17 15.96 -17.51
CA SER A 4 23.46 15.63 -17.36
C SER A 4 22.89 15.34 -17.14
N SER A 5 22.84 15.33 -16.98
CA SER A 5 22.20 14.90 -16.93
C SER A 5 21.86 14.48 -16.61
N GLN A 6 21.77 14.40 -16.36
CA GLN A 6 21.29 13.85 -16.28
C GLN A 6 20.92 13.58 -15.94
N SER A 7 21.06 13.67 -15.64
CA SER A 7 20.59 13.24 -15.64
C SER A 7 20.07 13.05 -15.50
N GLN A 8 19.80 13.03 -15.18
CA GLN A 8 19.20 12.74 -15.38
C GLN A 8 18.68 12.40 -15.41
N SER A 9 18.79 12.52 -15.26
CA SER A 9 18.25 12.01 -15.60
C SER A 9 17.78 11.54 -15.58
N ALA A 10 17.77 11.51 -15.48
CA ALA A 10 17.28 10.90 -15.71
C ALA A 10 16.79 10.56 -15.71
N ASN A 11 16.52 10.51 -15.42
CA ASN A 11 16.00 10.02 -15.81
C ASN A 11 15.44 9.86 -15.95
N GLN A 12 15.05 9.91 -15.91
CA GLN A 12 14.52 9.61 -16.37
C GLN A 12 13.89 9.30 -16.71
N ASN A 13 13.63 9.29 -16.58
CA ASN A 13 13.13 8.79 -17.13
C ASN A 13 12.50 8.52 -17.28
N ALA A 14 12.09 8.49 -17.11
CA ALA A 14 11.63 8.03 -17.30
C ALA A 14 11.04 7.72 -17.45
N SER A 15 10.75 7.45 -17.29
CA SER A 15 10.30 6.78 -17.44
C SER A 15 10.25 6.14 -17.35
N GLN A 16 10.59 5.82 -17.16
CA GLN A 16 10.66 4.94 -17.17
C GLN A 16 10.41 4.18 -16.38
N THR A 17 10.38 4.18 -16.38
CA THR A 17 9.79 3.50 -15.53
C THR A 17 10.13 2.14 -15.21
N PRO A 18 9.99 1.08 -15.87
CA PRO A 18 10.37 -0.23 -15.40
C PRO A 18 11.79 -0.29 -14.93
N ALA A 19 12.60 0.54 -15.48
CA ALA A 19 13.98 0.61 -15.05
C ALA A 19 14.10 1.10 -13.62
N ALA A 20 13.05 1.73 -13.10
CA ALA A 20 13.07 2.22 -11.73
C ALA A 20 12.63 1.16 -10.73
N TRP A 21 12.08 0.06 -11.20
CA TRP A 21 11.72 -1.02 -10.28
C TRP A 21 13.00 -1.65 -9.75
N PRO A 22 13.01 -2.11 -8.50
CA PRO A 22 14.23 -2.58 -7.88
C PRO A 22 14.94 -3.59 -8.76
N ALA A 23 16.18 -3.31 -9.10
CA ALA A 23 16.99 -4.25 -9.85
C ALA A 23 17.16 -5.51 -9.00
N GLY A 24 16.94 -6.67 -9.58
CA GLY A 24 17.06 -7.92 -8.88
C GLY A 24 15.86 -8.26 -8.01
N GLY A 25 14.88 -7.35 -7.89
CA GLY A 25 13.68 -7.64 -7.14
C GLY A 25 12.67 -8.41 -7.98
N LEU A 26 11.77 -9.11 -7.30
CA LEU A 26 10.68 -9.79 -7.98
C LEU A 26 9.66 -8.78 -8.47
N ALA A 27 9.05 -9.03 -9.61
CA ALA A 27 7.87 -8.30 -10.02
C ALA A 27 6.75 -8.59 -9.01
N PHE A 28 5.80 -7.67 -8.89
CA PHE A 28 4.75 -7.81 -7.89
C PHE A 28 4.02 -9.15 -8.02
N ALA A 29 3.64 -9.53 -9.24
CA ALA A 29 2.92 -10.79 -9.46
C ALA A 29 3.73 -12.01 -9.01
N GLN A 30 5.05 -11.95 -9.16
CA GLN A 30 5.92 -13.06 -8.76
C GLN A 30 6.11 -13.12 -7.25
N ALA A 31 5.81 -12.05 -6.54
CA ALA A 31 5.92 -11.99 -5.09
C ALA A 31 4.65 -12.48 -4.40
N ARG A 32 3.67 -12.93 -5.15
CA ARG A 32 2.40 -13.40 -4.59
C ARG A 32 2.64 -14.47 -3.53
N GLY A 33 2.04 -14.25 -2.36
CA GLY A 33 2.13 -15.19 -1.24
C GLY A 33 3.43 -15.10 -0.46
N LYS A 34 4.34 -14.20 -0.85
CA LYS A 34 5.67 -14.08 -0.24
C LYS A 34 5.88 -12.76 0.49
N MET A 35 4.96 -11.82 0.36
CA MET A 35 5.14 -10.49 0.94
C MET A 35 4.64 -10.50 2.39
N PRO A 36 5.33 -9.78 3.30
CA PRO A 36 4.79 -9.61 4.65
C PRO A 36 3.60 -8.66 4.61
N LEU A 37 2.74 -8.74 5.62
CA LEU A 37 1.69 -7.73 5.81
C LEU A 37 2.34 -6.38 6.14
N PRO A 38 1.68 -5.27 5.81
CA PRO A 38 2.26 -3.94 6.00
C PRO A 38 2.43 -3.54 7.46
N VAL A 39 1.72 -4.22 8.36
CA VAL A 39 1.78 -3.94 9.79
C VAL A 39 1.49 -5.22 10.54
N ARG A 40 2.07 -5.36 11.73
CA ARG A 40 1.72 -6.45 12.63
C ARG A 40 0.51 -6.04 13.45
N GLY A 41 -0.45 -6.95 13.54
CA GLY A 41 -1.65 -6.68 14.30
C GLY A 41 -2.67 -7.77 14.10
N ARG A 42 -3.81 -7.59 14.75
CA ARG A 42 -4.90 -8.55 14.66
C ARG A 42 -5.81 -8.19 13.50
N ILE A 43 -6.11 -9.16 12.67
CA ILE A 43 -7.04 -8.95 11.56
C ILE A 43 -8.45 -8.84 12.14
N VAL A 44 -9.05 -7.67 11.96
CA VAL A 44 -10.40 -7.37 12.46
C VAL A 44 -11.44 -7.73 11.42
N SER A 45 -11.16 -7.42 10.16
CA SER A 45 -12.07 -7.72 9.06
C SER A 45 -11.29 -8.27 7.89
N ARG A 46 -11.86 -9.27 7.23
CA ARG A 46 -11.23 -9.97 6.11
C ARG A 46 -11.91 -9.61 4.81
N TYR A 47 -11.14 -9.71 3.73
CA TYR A 47 -11.66 -9.57 2.38
C TYR A 47 -12.84 -10.50 2.18
N GLY A 48 -13.93 -9.96 1.60
CA GLY A 48 -15.11 -10.74 1.28
C GLY A 48 -16.08 -10.95 2.43
N SER A 49 -15.70 -10.55 3.66
CA SER A 49 -16.63 -10.67 4.79
C SER A 49 -17.65 -9.53 4.75
N GLN A 50 -18.78 -9.75 5.41
CA GLN A 50 -19.83 -8.74 5.47
C GLN A 50 -19.34 -7.46 6.15
N ARG A 51 -19.65 -6.33 5.56
CA ARG A 51 -19.29 -5.02 6.11
C ARG A 51 -20.53 -4.32 6.61
N GLY A 52 -20.57 -4.07 7.92
CA GLY A 52 -21.71 -3.42 8.54
C GLY A 52 -22.93 -4.31 8.56
N GLY A 53 -24.13 -3.70 8.60
CA GLY A 53 -25.39 -4.41 8.72
C GLY A 53 -26.01 -4.86 7.41
N ASP A 54 -25.40 -4.54 6.27
CA ASP A 54 -25.96 -4.87 4.96
C ASP A 54 -25.20 -6.05 4.37
N ALA A 55 -25.89 -7.18 4.19
CA ALA A 55 -25.26 -8.40 3.70
C ALA A 55 -24.71 -8.26 2.28
N ARG A 56 -25.15 -7.24 1.53
CA ARG A 56 -24.64 -7.00 0.18
C ARG A 56 -23.30 -6.30 0.18
N LEU A 57 -22.95 -5.63 1.29
CA LEU A 57 -21.68 -4.93 1.40
C LEU A 57 -20.61 -5.86 1.93
N LYS A 58 -19.53 -5.98 1.18
CA LYS A 58 -18.39 -6.82 1.55
C LYS A 58 -17.14 -5.98 1.69
N TRP A 59 -16.25 -6.41 2.58
CA TRP A 59 -14.93 -5.79 2.66
C TRP A 59 -14.14 -6.11 1.39
N ASP A 60 -13.51 -5.09 0.83
CA ASP A 60 -12.66 -5.24 -0.35
C ASP A 60 -11.17 -5.25 -0.01
N GLY A 61 -10.87 -5.36 1.27
CA GLY A 61 -9.51 -5.43 1.80
C GLY A 61 -9.55 -5.93 3.22
N LEU A 62 -8.47 -5.66 3.95
CA LEU A 62 -8.35 -6.04 5.36
C LEU A 62 -8.47 -4.82 6.24
N LEU A 63 -8.93 -5.04 7.47
CA LEU A 63 -8.77 -4.08 8.55
C LEU A 63 -7.92 -4.75 9.61
N VAL A 64 -6.77 -4.15 9.92
CA VAL A 64 -5.79 -4.72 10.86
C VAL A 64 -5.65 -3.77 12.04
N SER A 65 -6.00 -4.26 13.24
CA SER A 65 -5.87 -3.48 14.46
C SER A 65 -4.40 -3.39 14.87
N ALA A 66 -3.94 -2.20 15.17
CA ALA A 66 -2.58 -1.97 15.66
C ALA A 66 -2.57 -0.67 16.46
N SER A 67 -1.56 -0.50 17.29
CA SER A 67 -1.47 0.69 18.13
C SER A 67 -1.28 1.94 17.29
N LEU A 68 -1.88 3.04 17.77
CA LEU A 68 -1.73 4.35 17.14
C LEU A 68 -0.24 4.68 16.99
N GLY A 69 0.15 5.12 15.79
CA GLY A 69 1.54 5.49 15.53
C GLY A 69 2.46 4.36 15.08
N THR A 70 1.97 3.12 15.09
CA THR A 70 2.77 2.00 14.58
C THR A 70 3.14 2.25 13.12
N GLN A 71 4.38 1.96 12.74
CA GLN A 71 4.81 2.18 11.37
C GLN A 71 4.12 1.19 10.43
N VAL A 72 3.71 1.73 9.27
CA VAL A 72 3.15 0.97 8.19
C VAL A 72 4.23 0.86 7.11
N HIS A 73 4.47 -0.35 6.62
CA HIS A 73 5.55 -0.63 5.68
C HIS A 73 5.01 -1.01 4.31
N ALA A 74 5.69 -0.54 3.27
CA ALA A 74 5.35 -0.93 1.90
C ALA A 74 5.50 -2.44 1.75
N ILE A 75 4.48 -3.10 1.22
CA ILE A 75 4.56 -4.57 1.04
C ILE A 75 5.51 -4.94 -0.08
N HIS A 76 5.80 -4.01 -0.99
CA HIS A 76 6.67 -4.26 -2.13
C HIS A 76 7.13 -2.92 -2.69
N GLY A 77 8.16 -2.93 -3.51
CA GLY A 77 8.64 -1.73 -4.15
C GLY A 77 7.60 -1.12 -5.07
N GLY A 78 7.55 0.21 -5.10
CA GLY A 78 6.60 0.89 -5.92
C GLY A 78 6.74 2.39 -5.85
N ARG A 79 5.83 3.07 -6.50
CA ARG A 79 5.81 4.53 -6.54
C ARG A 79 4.53 5.04 -5.90
N VAL A 80 4.65 6.05 -5.06
CA VAL A 80 3.48 6.68 -4.44
C VAL A 80 2.71 7.44 -5.51
N VAL A 81 1.46 7.07 -5.71
CA VAL A 81 0.59 7.73 -6.70
C VAL A 81 -0.55 8.51 -6.06
N PHE A 82 -0.77 8.32 -4.76
CA PHE A 82 -1.75 9.10 -4.00
C PHE A 82 -1.28 9.14 -2.55
N ALA A 83 -1.37 10.33 -1.93
CA ALA A 83 -1.00 10.50 -0.52
C ALA A 83 -1.74 11.72 0.01
N ASP A 84 -2.99 11.52 0.44
CA ASP A 84 -3.84 12.61 0.86
C ASP A 84 -5.06 12.07 1.59
N TRP A 85 -5.88 12.99 2.09
CA TRP A 85 -7.17 12.66 2.68
C TRP A 85 -8.14 12.22 1.58
N LEU A 86 -8.85 11.14 1.85
CA LEU A 86 -9.95 10.69 0.98
C LEU A 86 -11.13 10.32 1.86
N ARG A 87 -12.30 10.86 1.53
CA ARG A 87 -13.50 10.58 2.28
C ARG A 87 -13.72 9.08 2.39
N GLY A 88 -13.97 8.60 3.60
CA GLY A 88 -14.20 7.19 3.87
C GLY A 88 -12.93 6.40 4.15
N SER A 89 -11.77 6.91 3.75
CA SER A 89 -10.49 6.24 3.98
C SER A 89 -9.56 7.01 4.91
N GLY A 90 -9.90 8.27 5.21
CA GLY A 90 -9.01 9.12 5.99
C GLY A 90 -7.74 9.42 5.20
N LEU A 91 -6.62 9.46 5.90
CA LEU A 91 -5.33 9.64 5.23
C LEU A 91 -4.95 8.34 4.53
N LEU A 92 -4.92 8.39 3.21
CA LEU A 92 -4.72 7.22 2.34
C LEU A 92 -3.44 7.39 1.54
N LEU A 93 -2.66 6.32 1.49
CA LEU A 93 -1.49 6.24 0.61
C LEU A 93 -1.68 5.08 -0.35
N ILE A 94 -1.39 5.31 -1.63
CA ILE A 94 -1.51 4.28 -2.66
C ILE A 94 -0.16 4.14 -3.35
N LEU A 95 0.30 2.89 -3.45
CA LEU A 95 1.51 2.53 -4.20
C LEU A 95 1.13 1.86 -5.50
N ASP A 96 1.83 2.25 -6.56
CA ASP A 96 1.74 1.60 -7.86
C ASP A 96 2.95 0.67 -7.99
N HIS A 97 2.67 -0.62 -8.18
CA HIS A 97 3.73 -1.65 -8.26
C HIS A 97 4.00 -2.09 -9.69
N GLY A 98 3.38 -1.44 -10.66
CA GLY A 98 3.53 -1.82 -12.05
C GLY A 98 2.51 -2.86 -12.48
N ASN A 99 2.32 -2.96 -13.78
CA ASN A 99 1.43 -3.94 -14.42
C ASN A 99 0.00 -3.90 -13.88
N GLY A 100 -0.45 -2.71 -13.43
CA GLY A 100 -1.81 -2.52 -12.95
C GLY A 100 -2.05 -2.89 -11.51
N TYR A 101 -0.99 -3.25 -10.75
CA TYR A 101 -1.11 -3.59 -9.34
C TYR A 101 -0.97 -2.38 -8.45
N LEU A 102 -1.90 -2.21 -7.52
CA LEU A 102 -1.86 -1.15 -6.52
C LEU A 102 -1.99 -1.75 -5.14
N SER A 103 -1.34 -1.14 -4.15
CA SER A 103 -1.63 -1.42 -2.75
C SER A 103 -2.08 -0.14 -2.07
N LEU A 104 -3.06 -0.27 -1.19
CA LEU A 104 -3.74 0.85 -0.54
C LEU A 104 -3.60 0.72 0.97
N TYR A 105 -3.29 1.85 1.63
CA TYR A 105 -3.04 1.90 3.07
C TYR A 105 -3.86 3.08 3.62
N GLY A 106 -4.93 2.79 4.35
CA GLY A 106 -5.87 3.82 4.78
C GLY A 106 -6.00 3.99 6.29
N HIS A 107 -6.69 5.04 6.69
CA HIS A 107 -6.94 5.44 8.08
C HIS A 107 -5.67 5.81 8.83
N ASN A 108 -4.64 6.24 8.11
CA ASN A 108 -3.35 6.56 8.73
C ASN A 108 -3.44 7.82 9.59
N GLN A 109 -2.55 7.91 10.57
CA GLN A 109 -2.36 9.11 11.36
C GLN A 109 -1.48 10.11 10.60
N THR A 110 -0.38 9.61 10.03
CA THR A 110 0.53 10.43 9.23
C THR A 110 0.93 9.68 7.98
N LEU A 111 1.22 10.43 6.93
CA LEU A 111 1.79 9.90 5.70
C LEU A 111 3.24 10.35 5.64
N LEU A 112 4.16 9.40 5.46
CA LEU A 112 5.59 9.66 5.53
C LEU A 112 6.24 9.84 4.16
N ARG A 113 5.48 9.65 3.09
CA ARG A 113 6.00 9.78 1.72
C ARG A 113 5.04 10.58 0.88
N GLU A 114 5.58 11.28 -0.10
CA GLU A 114 4.81 12.14 -1.00
C GLU A 114 4.59 11.46 -2.34
N VAL A 115 3.57 11.92 -3.05
CA VAL A 115 3.31 11.46 -4.41
C VAL A 115 4.56 11.64 -5.26
N GLY A 116 4.88 10.62 -6.04
CA GLY A 116 6.05 10.59 -6.90
C GLY A 116 7.26 9.90 -6.30
N THR A 117 7.26 9.65 -4.99
CA THR A 117 8.38 9.01 -4.32
C THR A 117 8.41 7.52 -4.67
N TRP A 118 9.59 7.01 -4.96
CA TRP A 118 9.82 5.57 -5.10
C TRP A 118 10.19 5.00 -3.73
N VAL A 119 9.56 3.86 -3.38
CA VAL A 119 9.82 3.21 -2.10
C VAL A 119 10.28 1.77 -2.33
N GLN A 120 11.06 1.28 -1.38
CA GLN A 120 11.57 -0.08 -1.39
C GLN A 120 10.63 -1.00 -0.62
N PRO A 121 10.70 -2.32 -0.85
CA PRO A 121 9.97 -3.27 -0.02
C PRO A 121 10.34 -3.06 1.45
N GLY A 122 9.35 -2.99 2.33
CA GLY A 122 9.57 -2.83 3.76
C GLY A 122 9.83 -1.42 4.23
N GLU A 123 9.89 -0.46 3.34
CA GLU A 123 10.12 0.94 3.72
C GLU A 123 8.92 1.49 4.48
N ALA A 124 9.17 2.26 5.55
CA ALA A 124 8.09 2.88 6.31
C ALA A 124 7.45 3.98 5.46
N ILE A 125 6.14 3.94 5.29
CA ILE A 125 5.42 4.86 4.42
C ILE A 125 4.33 5.65 5.13
N ALA A 126 3.89 5.19 6.31
CA ALA A 126 2.81 5.84 7.04
C ALA A 126 2.83 5.36 8.49
N THR A 127 1.91 5.89 9.30
CA THR A 127 1.71 5.39 10.67
C THR A 127 0.23 5.10 10.88
N VAL A 128 -0.05 4.05 11.65
CA VAL A 128 -1.42 3.63 11.95
C VAL A 128 -2.16 4.72 12.69
N GLY A 129 -3.39 4.95 12.28
CA GLY A 129 -4.27 5.90 12.92
C GLY A 129 -5.71 5.43 12.94
N ASN A 130 -6.61 6.38 13.17
CA ASN A 130 -8.05 6.15 13.07
C ASN A 130 -8.71 7.24 12.27
N SER A 131 -7.96 7.88 11.36
CA SER A 131 -8.48 8.95 10.54
C SER A 131 -9.60 8.44 9.64
N GLY A 132 -10.55 9.32 9.32
CA GLY A 132 -11.71 8.93 8.53
C GLY A 132 -12.82 8.32 9.35
N GLY A 133 -12.77 8.41 10.69
CA GLY A 133 -13.90 8.06 11.54
C GLY A 133 -13.90 6.67 12.13
N LEU A 134 -12.74 6.03 12.22
CA LEU A 134 -12.65 4.72 12.89
C LEU A 134 -12.72 4.89 14.41
N PRO A 135 -13.43 3.99 15.11
CA PRO A 135 -13.50 4.05 16.57
C PRO A 135 -12.17 3.70 17.24
N GLU A 136 -11.36 2.83 16.61
CA GLU A 136 -10.08 2.39 17.16
C GLU A 136 -9.01 2.40 16.09
N PRO A 137 -7.73 2.57 16.48
CA PRO A 137 -6.65 2.58 15.49
C PRO A 137 -6.59 1.26 14.74
N SER A 138 -6.59 1.36 13.42
CA SER A 138 -6.53 0.20 12.54
C SER A 138 -6.03 0.64 11.18
N LEU A 139 -5.38 -0.28 10.47
CA LEU A 139 -4.97 -0.04 9.09
C LEU A 139 -5.95 -0.72 8.14
N TYR A 140 -6.51 0.06 7.21
CA TYR A 140 -7.18 -0.53 6.06
C TYR A 140 -6.12 -0.84 5.02
N PHE A 141 -6.05 -2.09 4.57
CA PHE A 141 -5.06 -2.53 3.61
C PHE A 141 -5.73 -3.29 2.48
N ALA A 142 -5.49 -2.86 1.24
CA ALA A 142 -6.12 -3.48 0.08
C ALA A 142 -5.11 -3.65 -1.04
N ILE A 143 -5.37 -4.62 -1.90
CA ILE A 143 -4.61 -4.83 -3.12
C ILE A 143 -5.59 -4.83 -4.27
N ARG A 144 -5.24 -4.12 -5.35
CA ARG A 144 -6.07 -4.06 -6.56
C ARG A 144 -5.24 -4.39 -7.77
N HIS A 145 -5.88 -5.01 -8.73
CA HIS A 145 -5.27 -5.27 -10.03
C HIS A 145 -6.25 -4.83 -11.11
N ARG A 146 -5.85 -3.78 -11.84
CA ARG A 146 -6.67 -3.23 -12.93
C ARG A 146 -8.09 -2.94 -12.47
N GLY A 147 -8.21 -2.30 -11.31
CA GLY A 147 -9.48 -1.89 -10.76
C GLY A 147 -10.23 -2.94 -9.96
N GLN A 148 -9.75 -4.18 -9.94
CA GLN A 148 -10.42 -5.24 -9.20
C GLN A 148 -9.72 -5.50 -7.86
N ALA A 149 -10.52 -5.61 -6.80
CA ALA A 149 -10.00 -5.91 -5.48
C ALA A 149 -9.57 -7.38 -5.42
N LEU A 150 -8.44 -7.63 -4.78
CA LEU A 150 -7.89 -8.96 -4.57
C LEU A 150 -7.81 -9.23 -3.08
N ASP A 151 -7.85 -10.51 -2.70
CA ASP A 151 -7.72 -10.88 -1.28
C ASP A 151 -6.27 -10.71 -0.84
N PRO A 152 -5.98 -9.75 0.05
CA PRO A 152 -4.58 -9.53 0.48
C PRO A 152 -3.97 -10.76 1.16
N LEU A 153 -4.77 -11.64 1.77
CA LEU A 153 -4.23 -12.83 2.43
C LEU A 153 -3.78 -13.90 1.44
N ALA A 154 -4.17 -13.76 0.16
CA ALA A 154 -3.63 -14.62 -0.89
C ALA A 154 -2.27 -14.10 -1.38
N TRP A 155 -1.95 -12.84 -1.09
CA TRP A 155 -0.75 -12.19 -1.56
C TRP A 155 0.31 -12.05 -0.49
N CYS A 156 -0.10 -11.92 0.77
CA CYS A 156 0.81 -11.68 1.89
C CYS A 156 0.81 -12.87 2.83
N MET A 157 2.00 -13.14 3.38
CA MET A 157 2.12 -14.16 4.43
C MET A 157 1.64 -13.60 5.75
N LEU A 158 0.90 -14.42 6.49
CA LEU A 158 0.66 -14.11 7.88
C LEU A 158 1.96 -14.33 8.62
N SER A 159 2.45 -13.27 9.23
CA SER A 159 3.70 -13.32 9.95
C SER A 159 3.56 -14.20 11.17
N GLY A 160 4.47 -15.11 11.30
CA GLY A 160 4.55 -15.87 12.53
C GLY A 160 5.11 -15.03 13.67
#